data_cd7da7539c1457f659038b36db9f7bc7
#
_entry.id   cd7da7539c1457f659038b36db9f7bc7
#
_cell.length_a   1.000
_cell.length_b   1.000
_cell.length_c   1.000
_cell.angle_alpha   90.00
_cell.angle_beta   90.00
_cell.angle_gamma   90.00
#
_symmetry.space_group_name_H-M   'P 1'
#
loop_
_entity.id
_entity.type
_entity.pdbx_description
1 polymer ?
#
loop_
_entity_poly.entity_id
_entity_poly.type
_entity_poly.pdbx_seq_one_letter_code
_entity_poly.pdbx_strand_id
1 'polypeptide(L)'
;YTSEQKKQREDTIKQVAQLYDFDSVINLGFQPAGLDNVPMGQLLNALKDTLESIKPDTIYLPYAFDVHSDHKVVYQAIISVTKTFRAPYVSSIICYETLSETDHGLSPLNTQFQPNMYVDTSEFIEQKHQILKCYGSEMRAHPFPRSFKAVEALEILRGSQAFVHAAEAFVILRQRW
;
A
#
# COMPACT_ATOMS: atom_id res chain seq x y z
N TYR A 1 5.00 -16.78 13.29
CA TYR A 1 3.73 -17.23 12.66
C TYR A 1 3.65 -18.74 12.69
N THR A 2 2.54 -19.28 13.20
CA THR A 2 2.22 -20.70 13.11
C THR A 2 1.81 -21.09 11.68
N SER A 3 1.83 -22.39 11.36
CA SER A 3 1.36 -22.86 10.04
C SER A 3 -0.10 -22.51 9.78
N GLU A 4 -0.93 -22.48 10.81
CA GLU A 4 -2.33 -22.11 10.73
C GLU A 4 -2.51 -20.61 10.43
N GLN A 5 -1.73 -19.74 11.09
CA GLN A 5 -1.74 -18.30 10.81
C GLN A 5 -1.27 -17.98 9.38
N LYS A 6 -0.29 -18.72 8.86
CA LYS A 6 0.15 -18.57 7.45
C LYS A 6 -0.96 -18.95 6.49
N LYS A 7 -1.62 -20.09 6.71
CA LYS A 7 -2.74 -20.56 5.88
C LYS A 7 -3.90 -19.56 5.91
N GLN A 8 -4.28 -19.09 7.08
CA GLN A 8 -5.35 -18.08 7.22
C GLN A 8 -5.02 -16.80 6.46
N ARG A 9 -3.76 -16.33 6.51
CA ARG A 9 -3.32 -15.16 5.75
C ARG A 9 -3.38 -15.39 4.25
N GLU A 10 -2.95 -16.56 3.76
CA GLU A 10 -3.06 -16.91 2.35
C GLU A 10 -4.50 -16.97 1.86
N ASP A 11 -5.41 -17.53 2.67
CA ASP A 11 -6.83 -17.57 2.34
C ASP A 11 -7.45 -16.16 2.32
N THR A 12 -7.07 -15.30 3.26
CA THR A 12 -7.48 -13.89 3.27
C THR A 12 -6.99 -13.16 2.01
N ILE A 13 -5.73 -13.34 1.62
CA ILE A 13 -5.17 -12.72 0.40
C ILE A 13 -5.95 -13.16 -0.84
N LYS A 14 -6.28 -14.45 -0.97
CA LYS A 14 -7.08 -14.96 -2.09
C LYS A 14 -8.48 -14.35 -2.13
N GLN A 15 -9.15 -14.27 -0.98
CA GLN A 15 -10.47 -13.67 -0.87
C GLN A 15 -10.45 -12.19 -1.26
N VAL A 16 -9.48 -11.45 -0.77
CA VAL A 16 -9.30 -10.01 -1.09
C VAL A 16 -9.02 -9.82 -2.58
N ALA A 17 -8.14 -10.66 -3.16
CA ALA A 17 -7.84 -10.60 -4.59
C ALA A 17 -9.10 -10.82 -5.46
N GLN A 18 -9.97 -11.74 -5.07
CA GLN A 18 -11.24 -11.97 -5.75
C GLN A 18 -12.20 -10.77 -5.62
N LEU A 19 -12.27 -10.14 -4.44
CA LEU A 19 -13.14 -8.98 -4.21
C LEU A 19 -12.67 -7.73 -4.97
N TYR A 20 -11.36 -7.60 -5.22
CA TYR A 20 -10.77 -6.53 -6.03
C TYR A 20 -10.72 -6.88 -7.52
N ASP A 21 -11.03 -8.11 -7.90
CA ASP A 21 -10.88 -8.62 -9.27
C ASP A 21 -9.44 -8.45 -9.81
N PHE A 22 -8.45 -8.81 -8.99
CA PHE A 22 -7.05 -8.77 -9.40
C PHE A 22 -6.72 -9.89 -10.38
N ASP A 23 -6.07 -9.59 -11.49
CA ASP A 23 -5.60 -10.57 -12.48
C ASP A 23 -4.65 -11.60 -11.86
N SER A 24 -3.79 -11.16 -10.94
CA SER A 24 -2.83 -12.05 -10.27
C SER A 24 -2.35 -11.49 -8.93
N VAL A 25 -1.90 -12.40 -8.06
CA VAL A 25 -1.20 -12.09 -6.82
C VAL A 25 0.12 -12.84 -6.79
N ILE A 26 1.23 -12.13 -6.66
CA ILE A 26 2.56 -12.71 -6.57
C ILE A 26 3.09 -12.56 -5.15
N ASN A 27 3.26 -13.69 -4.47
CA ASN A 27 3.86 -13.72 -3.14
C ASN A 27 5.36 -13.99 -3.27
N LEU A 28 6.20 -13.04 -2.88
CA LEU A 28 7.65 -13.17 -2.94
C LEU A 28 8.24 -14.04 -1.81
N GLY A 29 7.42 -14.51 -0.87
CA GLY A 29 7.81 -15.46 0.18
C GLY A 29 8.67 -14.89 1.30
N PHE A 30 8.83 -13.58 1.39
CA PHE A 30 9.54 -12.96 2.51
C PHE A 30 8.71 -12.97 3.80
N GLN A 31 9.41 -13.05 4.94
CA GLN A 31 8.74 -13.02 6.23
C GLN A 31 8.19 -11.60 6.52
N PRO A 32 6.90 -11.47 6.89
CA PRO A 32 6.33 -10.19 7.32
C PRO A 32 7.06 -9.61 8.54
N ALA A 33 7.16 -8.28 8.61
CA ALA A 33 7.88 -7.54 9.63
C ALA A 33 9.34 -7.99 9.80
N GLY A 34 10.00 -8.33 8.70
CA GLY A 34 11.36 -8.85 8.69
C GLY A 34 12.16 -8.50 7.45
N LEU A 35 11.65 -7.59 6.58
CA LEU A 35 12.37 -7.22 5.37
C LEU A 35 13.68 -6.47 5.65
N ASP A 36 13.79 -5.81 6.77
CA ASP A 36 15.00 -5.15 7.23
C ASP A 36 16.16 -6.12 7.51
N ASN A 37 15.86 -7.40 7.74
CA ASN A 37 16.84 -8.48 7.90
C ASN A 37 17.18 -9.19 6.58
N VAL A 38 16.47 -8.88 5.49
CA VAL A 38 16.73 -9.46 4.16
C VAL A 38 17.82 -8.66 3.46
N PRO A 39 18.87 -9.31 2.92
CA PRO A 39 19.85 -8.62 2.10
C PRO A 39 19.16 -7.85 0.96
N MET A 40 19.38 -6.55 0.88
CA MET A 40 18.72 -5.68 -0.12
C MET A 40 18.86 -6.25 -1.54
N GLY A 41 20.02 -6.82 -1.89
CA GLY A 41 20.25 -7.42 -3.22
C GLY A 41 19.27 -8.57 -3.53
N GLN A 42 18.89 -9.37 -2.54
CA GLN A 42 17.92 -10.44 -2.72
C GLN A 42 16.52 -9.87 -3.03
N LEU A 43 16.11 -8.86 -2.27
CA LEU A 43 14.82 -8.18 -2.50
C LEU A 43 14.79 -7.49 -3.87
N LEU A 44 15.86 -6.79 -4.25
CA LEU A 44 15.95 -6.13 -5.55
C LEU A 44 15.86 -7.11 -6.71
N ASN A 45 16.49 -8.29 -6.61
CA ASN A 45 16.41 -9.31 -7.65
C ASN A 45 14.97 -9.85 -7.78
N ALA A 46 14.32 -10.22 -6.67
CA ALA A 46 12.95 -10.71 -6.68
C ALA A 46 11.98 -9.68 -7.29
N LEU A 47 12.11 -8.40 -6.91
CA LEU A 47 11.29 -7.31 -7.47
C LEU A 47 11.57 -7.08 -8.95
N LYS A 48 12.85 -7.12 -9.37
CA LYS A 48 13.23 -6.97 -10.77
C LYS A 48 12.60 -8.07 -11.63
N ASP A 49 12.72 -9.33 -11.21
CA ASP A 49 12.17 -10.46 -11.95
C ASP A 49 10.64 -10.36 -12.07
N THR A 50 9.97 -9.93 -10.99
CA THR A 50 8.54 -9.68 -10.99
C THR A 50 8.14 -8.54 -11.95
N LEU A 51 8.83 -7.42 -11.89
CA LEU A 51 8.56 -6.26 -12.76
C LEU A 51 8.80 -6.59 -14.23
N GLU A 52 9.84 -7.34 -14.55
CA GLU A 52 10.12 -7.78 -15.93
C GLU A 52 9.05 -8.74 -16.47
N SER A 53 8.45 -9.56 -15.60
CA SER A 53 7.38 -10.49 -16.00
C SER A 53 6.05 -9.80 -16.27
N ILE A 54 5.73 -8.74 -15.50
CA ILE A 54 4.44 -8.02 -15.57
C ILE A 54 4.54 -6.79 -16.49
N LYS A 55 5.67 -6.06 -16.43
CA LYS A 55 5.89 -4.76 -17.08
C LYS A 55 4.80 -3.72 -16.81
N PRO A 56 4.51 -3.43 -15.54
CA PRO A 56 3.45 -2.48 -15.19
C PRO A 56 3.83 -1.07 -15.66
N ASP A 57 2.86 -0.29 -16.10
CA ASP A 57 3.03 1.13 -16.38
C ASP A 57 2.91 2.00 -15.11
N THR A 58 2.17 1.52 -14.13
CA THR A 58 1.89 2.24 -12.88
C THR A 58 2.17 1.34 -11.67
N ILE A 59 2.84 1.90 -10.67
CA ILE A 59 3.15 1.21 -9.42
C ILE A 59 2.63 2.03 -8.24
N TYR A 60 1.82 1.39 -7.39
CA TYR A 60 1.44 1.91 -6.08
C TYR A 60 2.32 1.26 -5.01
N LEU A 61 2.83 2.08 -4.08
CA LEU A 61 3.72 1.62 -3.02
C LEU A 61 3.45 2.37 -1.70
N PRO A 62 3.87 1.80 -0.54
CA PRO A 62 3.73 2.48 0.74
C PRO A 62 4.57 3.75 0.79
N TYR A 63 4.19 4.68 1.69
CA TYR A 63 4.88 5.94 1.82
C TYR A 63 6.24 5.79 2.51
N ALA A 64 7.24 6.56 2.03
CA ALA A 64 8.63 6.47 2.48
C ALA A 64 8.84 6.68 3.99
N PHE A 65 7.97 7.46 4.62
CA PHE A 65 8.10 7.88 6.02
C PHE A 65 7.10 7.18 6.95
N ASP A 66 6.45 6.12 6.48
CA ASP A 66 5.65 5.25 7.32
C ASP A 66 6.48 4.71 8.49
N VAL A 67 5.84 4.47 9.63
CA VAL A 67 6.53 3.94 10.82
C VAL A 67 7.02 2.52 10.58
N HIS A 68 6.28 1.71 9.83
CA HIS A 68 6.58 0.31 9.58
C HIS A 68 7.91 0.12 8.81
N SER A 69 8.80 -0.71 9.34
CA SER A 69 10.11 -0.97 8.72
C SER A 69 10.01 -1.55 7.31
N ASP A 70 9.09 -2.53 7.10
CA ASP A 70 8.91 -3.15 5.78
C ASP A 70 8.45 -2.13 4.72
N HIS A 71 7.63 -1.13 5.09
CA HIS A 71 7.18 -0.09 4.16
C HIS A 71 8.36 0.74 3.65
N LYS A 72 9.28 1.11 4.54
CA LYS A 72 10.52 1.84 4.20
C LYS A 72 11.42 1.04 3.27
N VAL A 73 11.59 -0.25 3.59
CA VAL A 73 12.42 -1.16 2.80
C VAL A 73 11.82 -1.37 1.41
N VAL A 74 10.51 -1.61 1.32
CA VAL A 74 9.79 -1.75 0.03
C VAL A 74 9.90 -0.47 -0.79
N TYR A 75 9.67 0.69 -0.19
CA TYR A 75 9.83 1.98 -0.87
C TYR A 75 11.22 2.11 -1.48
N GLN A 76 12.28 1.91 -0.69
CA GLN A 76 13.66 2.02 -1.17
C GLN A 76 13.98 1.03 -2.29
N ALA A 77 13.49 -0.20 -2.16
CA ALA A 77 13.70 -1.25 -3.15
C ALA A 77 13.01 -0.92 -4.47
N ILE A 78 11.74 -0.53 -4.46
CA ILE A 78 10.98 -0.15 -5.66
C ILE A 78 11.63 1.04 -6.36
N ILE A 79 11.97 2.11 -5.64
CA ILE A 79 12.67 3.27 -6.24
C ILE A 79 14.00 2.86 -6.89
N SER A 80 14.71 1.90 -6.31
CA SER A 80 15.98 1.41 -6.84
C SER A 80 15.82 0.62 -8.13
N VAL A 81 14.81 -0.24 -8.25
CA VAL A 81 14.58 -1.09 -9.43
C VAL A 81 13.85 -0.37 -10.55
N THR A 82 13.08 0.69 -10.24
CA THR A 82 12.27 1.45 -11.21
C THR A 82 12.94 2.70 -11.77
N LYS A 83 14.27 2.80 -11.67
CA LYS A 83 14.99 3.86 -12.40
C LYS A 83 14.62 3.79 -13.88
N THR A 84 14.38 4.93 -14.51
CA THR A 84 13.81 5.02 -15.87
C THR A 84 14.56 4.21 -16.92
N PHE A 85 15.88 4.10 -16.78
CA PHE A 85 16.73 3.29 -17.68
C PHE A 85 16.72 1.79 -17.34
N ARG A 86 16.17 1.38 -16.16
CA ARG A 86 16.04 -0.03 -15.75
C ARG A 86 14.66 -0.57 -16.05
N ALA A 87 13.63 0.23 -15.81
CA ALA A 87 12.24 -0.10 -16.03
C ALA A 87 11.56 1.00 -16.88
N PRO A 88 11.90 1.12 -18.17
CA PRO A 88 11.39 2.18 -19.03
C PRO A 88 9.88 2.11 -19.27
N TYR A 89 9.27 0.96 -19.01
CA TYR A 89 7.83 0.75 -19.09
C TYR A 89 7.06 1.39 -17.90
N VAL A 90 7.72 1.64 -16.75
CA VAL A 90 7.07 2.28 -15.62
C VAL A 90 6.99 3.79 -15.85
N SER A 91 5.79 4.28 -16.13
CA SER A 91 5.50 5.71 -16.33
C SER A 91 5.12 6.41 -15.04
N SER A 92 4.43 5.72 -14.11
CA SER A 92 3.90 6.32 -12.89
C SER A 92 4.35 5.56 -11.65
N ILE A 93 4.72 6.32 -10.61
CA ILE A 93 5.02 5.80 -9.27
C ILE A 93 4.23 6.64 -8.26
N ILE A 94 3.41 5.99 -7.46
CA ILE A 94 2.39 6.62 -6.63
C ILE A 94 2.44 6.02 -5.23
N CYS A 95 2.58 6.86 -4.18
CA CYS A 95 2.49 6.42 -2.80
C CYS A 95 1.08 6.54 -2.27
N TYR A 96 0.64 5.51 -1.55
CA TYR A 96 -0.60 5.54 -0.75
C TYR A 96 -0.31 5.82 0.72
N GLU A 97 -1.33 6.28 1.45
CA GLU A 97 -1.28 6.42 2.91
C GLU A 97 -1.87 5.19 3.59
N THR A 98 -1.32 4.85 4.76
CA THR A 98 -1.75 3.70 5.56
C THR A 98 -2.05 4.17 6.98
N LEU A 99 -3.30 4.02 7.43
CA LEU A 99 -3.67 4.27 8.82
C LEU A 99 -2.82 3.43 9.77
N SER A 100 -2.44 3.99 10.91
CA SER A 100 -1.51 3.47 11.91
C SER A 100 -0.04 3.47 11.53
N GLU A 101 0.28 3.86 10.31
CA GLU A 101 1.66 3.87 9.81
C GLU A 101 2.07 5.26 9.31
N THR A 102 1.33 5.81 8.36
CA THR A 102 1.60 7.13 7.78
C THR A 102 1.29 8.26 8.76
N ASP A 103 0.15 8.14 9.44
CA ASP A 103 -0.33 9.09 10.45
C ASP A 103 0.48 9.07 11.77
N HIS A 104 1.27 8.01 12.00
CA HIS A 104 2.18 7.88 13.14
C HIS A 104 3.63 8.21 12.80
N GLY A 105 3.92 8.62 11.58
CA GLY A 105 5.25 9.06 11.15
C GLY A 105 5.64 10.38 11.81
N LEU A 106 6.21 10.34 13.01
CA LEU A 106 6.64 11.51 13.76
C LEU A 106 7.99 12.01 13.24
N SER A 107 7.98 12.96 12.33
CA SER A 107 9.20 13.60 11.86
C SER A 107 9.11 15.13 11.96
N PRO A 108 10.12 15.79 12.57
CA PRO A 108 10.17 17.25 12.62
C PRO A 108 10.56 17.88 11.27
N LEU A 109 10.94 17.09 10.27
CA LEU A 109 11.58 17.56 9.03
C LEU A 109 10.63 17.65 7.83
N ASN A 110 9.37 18.02 8.04
CA ASN A 110 8.41 18.21 6.93
C ASN A 110 8.20 16.97 6.04
N THR A 111 8.25 15.78 6.64
CA THR A 111 8.06 14.48 5.99
C THR A 111 6.62 13.97 6.10
N GLN A 112 5.68 14.88 6.34
CA GLN A 112 4.27 14.54 6.41
C GLN A 112 3.75 14.13 5.04
N PHE A 113 2.78 13.22 5.03
CA PHE A 113 2.08 12.85 3.81
C PHE A 113 1.28 14.05 3.28
N GLN A 114 1.73 14.60 2.17
CA GLN A 114 1.07 15.72 1.49
C GLN A 114 0.54 15.25 0.15
N PRO A 115 -0.73 14.81 0.07
CA PRO A 115 -1.28 14.27 -1.15
C PRO A 115 -1.39 15.34 -2.24
N ASN A 116 -1.13 14.93 -3.47
CA ASN A 116 -1.25 15.74 -4.68
C ASN A 116 -2.13 15.07 -5.75
N MET A 117 -2.72 13.92 -5.42
CA MET A 117 -3.68 13.19 -6.23
C MET A 117 -4.80 12.67 -5.33
N TYR A 118 -6.03 12.79 -5.79
CA TYR A 118 -7.23 12.29 -5.12
C TYR A 118 -8.03 11.46 -6.09
N VAL A 119 -8.55 10.32 -5.61
CA VAL A 119 -9.42 9.43 -6.39
C VAL A 119 -10.76 9.38 -5.69
N ASP A 120 -11.82 9.75 -6.40
CA ASP A 120 -13.20 9.63 -5.91
C ASP A 120 -13.54 8.15 -5.73
N THR A 121 -13.84 7.78 -4.50
CA THR A 121 -14.22 6.42 -4.09
C THR A 121 -15.65 6.34 -3.59
N SER A 122 -16.46 7.35 -3.83
CA SER A 122 -17.82 7.47 -3.32
C SER A 122 -18.70 6.26 -3.66
N GLU A 123 -18.55 5.71 -4.86
CA GLU A 123 -19.30 4.53 -5.31
C GLU A 123 -18.73 3.20 -4.79
N PHE A 124 -17.53 3.20 -4.20
CA PHE A 124 -16.80 2.01 -3.78
C PHE A 124 -16.70 1.83 -2.27
N ILE A 125 -17.30 2.73 -1.47
CA ILE A 125 -17.21 2.71 0.00
C ILE A 125 -17.66 1.36 0.58
N GLU A 126 -18.80 0.85 0.14
CA GLU A 126 -19.33 -0.42 0.64
C GLU A 126 -18.43 -1.60 0.28
N GLN A 127 -17.94 -1.65 -0.96
CA GLN A 127 -17.01 -2.69 -1.40
C GLN A 127 -15.70 -2.64 -0.59
N LYS A 128 -15.12 -1.47 -0.41
CA LYS A 128 -13.92 -1.26 0.40
C LYS A 128 -14.13 -1.74 1.83
N HIS A 129 -15.24 -1.37 2.46
CA HIS A 129 -15.56 -1.82 3.83
C HIS A 129 -15.79 -3.34 3.90
N GLN A 130 -16.36 -3.98 2.88
CA GLN A 130 -16.44 -5.45 2.82
C GLN A 130 -15.07 -6.09 2.72
N ILE A 131 -14.16 -5.54 1.91
CA ILE A 131 -12.79 -6.03 1.79
C ILE A 131 -12.03 -5.88 3.12
N LEU A 132 -12.18 -4.74 3.80
CA LEU A 132 -11.56 -4.52 5.11
C LEU A 132 -12.02 -5.52 6.16
N LYS A 133 -13.26 -6.01 6.10
CA LYS A 133 -13.76 -7.07 7.01
C LYS A 133 -12.99 -8.39 6.88
N CYS A 134 -12.40 -8.66 5.71
CA CYS A 134 -11.56 -9.85 5.52
C CYS A 134 -10.31 -9.82 6.43
N TYR A 135 -9.85 -8.61 6.82
CA TYR A 135 -8.74 -8.39 7.74
C TYR A 135 -9.19 -8.23 9.20
N GLY A 136 -10.21 -8.97 9.61
CA GLY A 136 -10.85 -8.83 10.94
C GLY A 136 -9.87 -8.93 12.12
N SER A 137 -8.78 -9.69 12.00
CA SER A 137 -7.73 -9.76 13.05
C SER A 137 -6.94 -8.46 13.21
N GLU A 138 -6.92 -7.61 12.20
CA GLU A 138 -6.19 -6.33 12.19
C GLU A 138 -7.07 -5.12 12.46
N MET A 139 -8.39 -5.28 12.32
CA MET A 139 -9.38 -4.27 12.62
C MET A 139 -9.88 -4.39 14.06
N ARG A 140 -10.01 -3.29 14.78
CA ARG A 140 -10.53 -3.25 16.17
C ARG A 140 -11.46 -2.07 16.36
N ALA A 141 -12.17 -2.07 17.49
CA ALA A 141 -13.05 -0.96 17.85
C ALA A 141 -12.26 0.35 18.10
N HIS A 142 -12.86 1.48 17.74
CA HIS A 142 -12.33 2.79 18.11
C HIS A 142 -12.12 2.89 19.63
N PRO A 143 -10.98 3.47 20.12
CA PRO A 143 -10.04 4.38 19.43
C PRO A 143 -8.85 3.70 18.73
N PHE A 144 -8.91 2.42 18.43
CA PHE A 144 -7.83 1.79 17.69
C PHE A 144 -7.67 2.45 16.29
N PRO A 145 -6.45 2.79 15.85
CA PRO A 145 -6.24 3.59 14.62
C PRO A 145 -6.77 2.91 13.35
N ARG A 146 -6.75 1.57 13.28
CA ARG A 146 -7.38 0.79 12.21
C ARG A 146 -8.81 0.36 12.57
N SER A 147 -9.64 1.28 13.07
CA SER A 147 -11.07 1.06 13.26
C SER A 147 -11.86 1.50 12.03
N PHE A 148 -13.05 0.94 11.81
CA PHE A 148 -13.92 1.40 10.73
C PHE A 148 -14.24 2.90 10.83
N LYS A 149 -14.39 3.43 12.05
CA LYS A 149 -14.58 4.88 12.27
C LYS A 149 -13.38 5.71 11.80
N ALA A 150 -12.16 5.22 12.00
CA ALA A 150 -10.97 5.94 11.55
C ALA A 150 -10.83 5.88 10.01
N VAL A 151 -11.16 4.74 9.40
CA VAL A 151 -11.20 4.60 7.94
C VAL A 151 -12.22 5.57 7.34
N GLU A 152 -13.45 5.55 7.83
CA GLU A 152 -14.52 6.45 7.39
C GLU A 152 -14.16 7.93 7.57
N ALA A 153 -13.56 8.28 8.70
CA ALA A 153 -13.10 9.66 8.95
C ALA A 153 -12.05 10.12 7.93
N LEU A 154 -11.11 9.23 7.57
CA LEU A 154 -10.10 9.53 6.56
C LEU A 154 -10.74 9.65 5.17
N GLU A 155 -11.63 8.76 4.78
CA GLU A 155 -12.38 8.83 3.51
C GLU A 155 -13.14 10.14 3.36
N ILE A 156 -13.84 10.56 4.41
CA ILE A 156 -14.57 11.84 4.44
C ILE A 156 -13.61 13.02 4.37
N LEU A 157 -12.51 13.00 5.12
CA LEU A 157 -11.51 14.06 5.10
C LEU A 157 -10.95 14.25 3.68
N ARG A 158 -10.55 13.16 3.03
CA ARG A 158 -10.00 13.18 1.67
C ARG A 158 -11.06 13.56 0.64
N GLY A 159 -12.29 13.10 0.84
CA GLY A 159 -13.45 13.52 0.05
C GLY A 159 -13.71 15.02 0.13
N SER A 160 -13.67 15.59 1.33
CA SER A 160 -13.81 17.04 1.53
C SER A 160 -12.73 17.85 0.82
N GLN A 161 -11.49 17.33 0.81
CA GLN A 161 -10.38 17.98 0.11
C GLN A 161 -10.52 17.93 -1.42
N ALA A 162 -11.24 16.93 -1.95
CA ALA A 162 -11.48 16.74 -3.38
C ALA A 162 -12.87 17.20 -3.84
N PHE A 163 -13.72 17.67 -2.92
CA PHE A 163 -15.11 18.04 -3.16
C PHE A 163 -15.99 16.89 -3.67
N VAL A 164 -15.80 15.69 -3.07
CA VAL A 164 -16.59 14.47 -3.29
C VAL A 164 -16.98 13.85 -1.95
N HIS A 165 -17.88 12.84 -1.94
CA HIS A 165 -18.35 12.23 -0.69
C HIS A 165 -17.25 11.46 0.04
N ALA A 166 -16.44 10.70 -0.70
CA ALA A 166 -15.31 9.96 -0.17
C ALA A 166 -14.20 9.90 -1.20
N ALA A 167 -12.96 9.95 -0.74
CA ALA A 167 -11.80 9.81 -1.63
C ALA A 167 -10.67 9.03 -0.95
N GLU A 168 -9.80 8.49 -1.76
CA GLU A 168 -8.44 8.11 -1.37
C GLU A 168 -7.45 9.13 -1.89
N ALA A 169 -6.39 9.37 -1.11
CA ALA A 169 -5.39 10.34 -1.44
C ALA A 169 -4.01 9.71 -1.63
N PHE A 170 -3.24 10.27 -2.56
CA PHE A 170 -1.97 9.72 -3.00
C PHE A 170 -0.93 10.81 -3.19
N VAL A 171 0.34 10.39 -3.16
CA VAL A 171 1.47 11.23 -3.56
C VAL A 171 2.07 10.66 -4.85
N ILE A 172 1.92 11.40 -5.94
CA ILE A 172 2.61 11.09 -7.20
C ILE A 172 4.08 11.47 -7.03
N LEU A 173 4.97 10.46 -7.08
CA LEU A 173 6.42 10.65 -7.05
C LEU A 173 6.99 10.88 -8.45
N ARG A 174 6.41 10.22 -9.42
CA ARG A 174 6.78 10.32 -10.83
C ARG A 174 5.56 10.06 -11.70
N GLN A 175 5.40 10.88 -12.70
CA GLN A 175 4.45 10.65 -13.80
C GLN A 175 5.10 11.10 -15.10
N ARG A 176 5.03 10.25 -16.12
CA ARG A 176 5.58 10.51 -17.45
C ARG A 176 4.49 10.22 -18.49
N TRP A 177 4.26 11.16 -19.34
CA TRP A 177 3.32 11.10 -20.46
C TRP A 177 4.00 10.59 -21.73
#